data_c0df5d4f27a26a00d0b00bd8fbea7a1a
#
_entry.id   c0df5d4f27a26a00d0b00bd8fbea7a1a
#
_cell.length_a   1.000
_cell.length_b   1.000
_cell.length_c   1.000
_cell.angle_alpha   90.00
_cell.angle_beta   90.00
_cell.angle_gamma   90.00
#
_symmetry.space_group_name_H-M   'P 1'
#
loop_
_entity.id
_entity.type
_entity.pdbx_description
1 polymer ?
#
loop_
_entity_poly.entity_id
_entity_poly.type
_entity_poly.pdbx_seq_one_letter_code
_entity_poly.pdbx_strand_id
1 'polypeptide(L)'
;RQMCIRDRLMPSLRLALPEYYSPTIGCYCATKQIDWYSATRAHGKEQYPFYIHVYYDKQREASEILNMTELVESFKARLEKGEVPNAPYFRKFFKKKKDKPDGVKPKDLYEFDVQSWVTFTRTCGCFVLGSSEVKSAPEALNIYRQKDTVEKAFNNYKDKCGGRRIRCRECALEGKVFITYLSLCLRLMLERRLEKAGNDPLNTPRVLERLNSLVLYRHETDDKPKLYWQEIPKEDRLLM
;
A
#
# COMPACT_ATOMS: atom_id res chain seq x y z
N ARG A 1 16.48 15.10 -17.88
CA ARG A 1 17.79 14.82 -17.20
C ARG A 1 17.67 14.05 -15.88
N GLN A 2 16.48 13.86 -15.31
CA GLN A 2 16.27 13.07 -14.08
C GLN A 2 16.34 11.53 -14.30
N MET A 3 16.25 11.05 -15.54
CA MET A 3 16.37 9.62 -15.89
C MET A 3 17.74 9.00 -15.54
N CYS A 4 18.80 9.79 -15.47
CA CYS A 4 20.17 9.28 -15.32
C CYS A 4 20.51 8.67 -13.94
N ILE A 5 19.83 9.02 -12.84
CA ILE A 5 20.21 8.52 -11.50
C ILE A 5 19.68 7.10 -11.31
N ARG A 6 18.42 6.88 -11.65
CA ARG A 6 17.80 5.55 -11.66
C ARG A 6 18.61 4.60 -12.54
N ASP A 7 18.92 5.00 -13.77
CA ASP A 7 19.60 4.16 -14.76
C ASP A 7 21.05 3.83 -14.36
N ARG A 8 21.70 4.65 -13.51
CA ARG A 8 23.06 4.38 -13.03
C ARG A 8 23.14 3.48 -11.81
N LEU A 9 22.21 3.65 -10.85
CA LEU A 9 22.23 2.88 -9.59
C LEU A 9 21.49 1.53 -9.73
N MET A 10 20.48 1.45 -10.57
CA MET A 10 19.67 0.25 -10.76
C MET A 10 20.46 -0.98 -11.22
N PRO A 11 21.39 -0.89 -12.20
CA PRO A 11 22.16 -2.05 -12.61
C PRO A 11 22.95 -2.68 -11.47
N SER A 12 23.61 -1.86 -10.65
CA SER A 12 24.39 -2.34 -9.48
C SER A 12 23.52 -3.02 -8.44
N LEU A 13 22.34 -2.46 -8.14
CA LEU A 13 21.40 -3.06 -7.19
C LEU A 13 20.82 -4.39 -7.70
N ARG A 14 20.55 -4.49 -9.01
CA ARG A 14 20.02 -5.73 -9.63
C ARG A 14 21.04 -6.88 -9.66
N LEU A 15 22.33 -6.58 -9.58
CA LEU A 15 23.36 -7.61 -9.36
C LEU A 15 23.19 -8.30 -8.00
N ALA A 16 22.37 -7.72 -7.12
CA ALA A 16 22.04 -8.24 -5.80
C ALA A 16 23.30 -8.52 -4.97
N LEU A 17 24.27 -7.61 -5.07
CA LEU A 17 25.51 -7.71 -4.30
C LEU A 17 25.23 -7.57 -2.80
N PRO A 18 25.85 -8.42 -1.95
CA PRO A 18 25.58 -8.42 -0.50
C PRO A 18 25.78 -7.06 0.18
N GLU A 19 26.68 -6.24 -0.32
CA GLU A 19 26.98 -4.90 0.21
C GLU A 19 25.80 -3.91 0.14
N TYR A 20 24.84 -4.13 -0.79
CA TYR A 20 23.64 -3.31 -0.91
C TYR A 20 22.45 -3.89 -0.17
N TYR A 21 22.56 -5.10 0.39
CA TYR A 21 21.44 -5.74 1.07
C TYR A 21 21.27 -5.21 2.48
N SER A 22 20.06 -4.78 2.82
CA SER A 22 19.68 -4.37 4.17
C SER A 22 18.73 -5.40 4.81
N PRO A 23 19.17 -6.15 5.82
CA PRO A 23 18.33 -7.12 6.51
C PRO A 23 17.13 -6.46 7.21
N THR A 24 17.26 -5.22 7.67
CA THR A 24 16.21 -4.48 8.40
C THR A 24 15.00 -4.18 7.55
N ILE A 25 15.16 -4.07 6.24
CA ILE A 25 14.09 -3.76 5.30
C ILE A 25 13.82 -4.90 4.30
N GLY A 26 14.68 -5.92 4.26
CA GLY A 26 14.53 -7.10 3.43
C GLY A 26 14.78 -6.88 1.94
N CYS A 27 15.45 -5.80 1.54
CA CYS A 27 15.74 -5.50 0.13
C CYS A 27 17.09 -4.84 -0.08
N TYR A 28 17.53 -4.76 -1.34
CA TYR A 28 18.74 -4.04 -1.74
C TYR A 28 18.44 -2.56 -1.86
N CYS A 29 19.35 -1.72 -1.39
CA CYS A 29 19.16 -0.28 -1.43
C CYS A 29 20.47 0.49 -1.58
N ALA A 30 20.37 1.68 -2.17
CA ALA A 30 21.46 2.65 -2.26
C ALA A 30 20.90 4.07 -2.13
N THR A 31 21.71 4.97 -1.59
CA THR A 31 21.36 6.38 -1.47
C THR A 31 22.34 7.23 -2.30
N LYS A 32 21.79 8.21 -2.98
CA LYS A 32 22.56 9.25 -3.66
C LYS A 32 22.08 10.63 -3.25
N GLN A 33 22.99 11.43 -2.74
CA GLN A 33 22.73 12.86 -2.52
C GLN A 33 22.84 13.61 -3.85
N ILE A 34 21.92 14.52 -4.07
CA ILE A 34 21.92 15.47 -5.17
C ILE A 34 21.61 16.86 -4.63
N ASP A 35 22.03 17.88 -5.34
CA ASP A 35 21.64 19.25 -5.05
C ASP A 35 20.33 19.56 -5.79
N TRP A 36 19.31 19.86 -5.03
CA TRP A 36 18.00 20.24 -5.57
C TRP A 36 17.85 21.76 -5.54
N TYR A 37 17.38 22.34 -6.63
CA TYR A 37 17.13 23.76 -6.74
C TYR A 37 15.64 24.04 -6.65
N SER A 38 15.23 24.77 -5.61
CA SER A 38 13.88 25.32 -5.53
C SER A 38 13.80 26.63 -6.27
N ALA A 39 12.91 26.72 -7.25
CA ALA A 39 12.59 27.95 -7.95
C ALA A 39 11.35 28.58 -7.32
N THR A 40 11.44 29.15 -6.13
CA THR A 40 10.38 30.01 -5.58
C THR A 40 10.53 31.42 -6.14
N ARG A 41 9.45 31.98 -6.70
CA ARG A 41 9.44 33.34 -7.30
C ARG A 41 9.84 34.45 -6.32
N ALA A 42 9.82 34.20 -5.02
CA ALA A 42 10.08 35.19 -3.97
C ALA A 42 11.52 35.25 -3.47
N HIS A 43 12.30 34.16 -3.50
CA HIS A 43 13.59 34.09 -2.77
C HIS A 43 14.80 33.63 -3.61
N GLY A 44 14.71 33.61 -4.95
CA GLY A 44 15.82 33.16 -5.78
C GLY A 44 15.96 31.63 -5.84
N LYS A 45 17.09 31.16 -6.42
CA LYS A 45 17.40 29.71 -6.45
C LYS A 45 18.08 29.32 -5.16
N GLU A 46 17.37 28.72 -4.23
CA GLU A 46 17.95 28.10 -3.06
C GLU A 46 18.34 26.64 -3.38
N GLN A 47 19.53 26.26 -2.95
CA GLN A 47 20.08 24.92 -3.14
C GLN A 47 19.90 24.15 -1.84
N TYR A 48 19.25 22.97 -1.94
CA TYR A 48 19.04 22.08 -0.81
C TYR A 48 19.64 20.70 -1.09
N PRO A 49 20.25 20.06 -0.10
CA PRO A 49 20.62 18.67 -0.22
C PRO A 49 19.35 17.82 -0.33
N PHE A 50 19.28 16.94 -1.32
CA PHE A 50 18.18 16.04 -1.52
C PHE A 50 18.73 14.63 -1.70
N TYR A 51 18.13 13.67 -1.00
CA TYR A 51 18.57 12.28 -0.99
C TYR A 51 17.63 11.45 -1.84
N ILE A 52 18.16 10.77 -2.84
CA ILE A 52 17.42 9.79 -3.66
C ILE A 52 17.82 8.41 -3.17
N HIS A 53 16.83 7.68 -2.68
CA HIS A 53 16.96 6.30 -2.22
C HIS A 53 16.38 5.37 -3.28
N VAL A 54 17.19 4.46 -3.78
CA VAL A 54 16.82 3.49 -4.79
C VAL A 54 16.78 2.13 -4.14
N TYR A 55 15.74 1.35 -4.41
CA TYR A 55 15.52 0.03 -3.83
C TYR A 55 15.30 -0.99 -4.94
N TYR A 56 15.70 -2.23 -4.65
CA TYR A 56 15.40 -3.39 -5.45
C TYR A 56 14.97 -4.54 -4.55
N ASP A 57 13.77 -5.06 -4.81
CA ASP A 57 13.14 -6.15 -4.07
C ASP A 57 12.84 -7.31 -5.02
N LYS A 58 13.46 -8.46 -4.77
CA LYS A 58 13.31 -9.68 -5.59
C LYS A 58 11.90 -10.27 -5.53
N GLN A 59 11.23 -10.19 -4.37
CA GLN A 59 9.87 -10.72 -4.24
C GLN A 59 8.89 -9.86 -5.04
N ARG A 60 9.06 -8.55 -4.95
CA ARG A 60 8.29 -7.60 -5.74
C ARG A 60 8.55 -7.77 -7.25
N GLU A 61 9.79 -7.98 -7.68
CA GLU A 61 10.12 -8.26 -9.07
C GLU A 61 9.36 -9.48 -9.58
N ALA A 62 9.44 -10.61 -8.84
CA ALA A 62 8.76 -11.84 -9.21
C ALA A 62 7.24 -11.64 -9.33
N SER A 63 6.63 -10.95 -8.35
CA SER A 63 5.19 -10.66 -8.35
C SER A 63 4.78 -9.75 -9.51
N GLU A 64 5.55 -8.69 -9.79
CA GLU A 64 5.27 -7.76 -10.89
C GLU A 64 5.37 -8.45 -12.26
N ILE A 65 6.37 -9.32 -12.45
CA ILE A 65 6.53 -10.10 -13.68
C ILE A 65 5.37 -11.10 -13.83
N LEU A 66 5.02 -11.84 -12.77
CA LEU A 66 3.94 -12.82 -12.81
C LEU A 66 2.60 -12.15 -13.18
N ASN A 67 2.23 -11.11 -12.47
CA ASN A 67 0.98 -10.37 -12.71
C ASN A 67 0.91 -9.83 -14.15
N MET A 68 2.02 -9.34 -14.68
CA MET A 68 2.07 -8.84 -16.04
C MET A 68 2.04 -9.96 -17.07
N THR A 69 2.63 -11.13 -16.78
CA THR A 69 2.56 -12.32 -17.64
C THR A 69 1.11 -12.79 -17.77
N GLU A 70 0.39 -12.91 -16.66
CA GLU A 70 -1.04 -13.28 -16.65
C GLU A 70 -1.88 -12.29 -17.48
N LEU A 71 -1.59 -10.99 -17.34
CA LEU A 71 -2.27 -9.95 -18.11
C LEU A 71 -1.99 -10.08 -19.62
N VAL A 72 -0.75 -10.32 -20.01
CA VAL A 72 -0.35 -10.54 -21.41
C VAL A 72 -1.03 -11.77 -21.99
N GLU A 73 -1.09 -12.87 -21.24
CA GLU A 73 -1.79 -14.10 -21.68
C GLU A 73 -3.31 -13.84 -21.83
N SER A 74 -3.91 -13.05 -20.95
CA SER A 74 -5.31 -12.64 -21.11
C SER A 74 -5.55 -11.84 -22.39
N PHE A 75 -4.60 -10.99 -22.78
CA PHE A 75 -4.67 -10.25 -24.05
C PHE A 75 -4.55 -11.16 -25.26
N LYS A 76 -3.65 -12.14 -25.24
CA LYS A 76 -3.53 -13.15 -26.31
C LYS A 76 -4.83 -13.94 -26.47
N ALA A 77 -5.42 -14.40 -25.37
CA ALA A 77 -6.69 -15.13 -25.40
C ALA A 77 -7.85 -14.30 -25.98
N ARG A 78 -7.86 -12.97 -25.72
CA ARG A 78 -8.86 -12.07 -26.32
C ARG A 78 -8.64 -11.84 -27.81
N LEU A 79 -7.38 -11.69 -28.25
CA LEU A 79 -7.07 -11.61 -29.67
C LEU A 79 -7.47 -12.88 -30.44
N GLU A 80 -7.34 -14.07 -29.83
CA GLU A 80 -7.81 -15.33 -30.42
C GLU A 80 -9.32 -15.35 -30.61
N LYS A 81 -10.07 -14.74 -29.68
CA LYS A 81 -11.54 -14.59 -29.77
C LYS A 81 -11.97 -13.50 -30.75
N GLY A 82 -11.03 -12.79 -31.37
CA GLY A 82 -11.32 -11.70 -32.31
C GLY A 82 -11.53 -10.33 -31.65
N GLU A 83 -11.23 -10.19 -30.35
CA GLU A 83 -11.37 -8.95 -29.60
C GLU A 83 -10.02 -8.23 -29.49
N VAL A 84 -9.99 -6.93 -29.78
CA VAL A 84 -8.81 -6.08 -29.56
C VAL A 84 -8.96 -5.38 -28.20
N PRO A 85 -8.09 -5.67 -27.22
CA PRO A 85 -8.15 -5.05 -25.90
C PRO A 85 -7.88 -3.54 -25.98
N ASN A 86 -8.77 -2.72 -25.38
CA ASN A 86 -8.53 -1.28 -25.22
C ASN A 86 -7.88 -1.00 -23.85
N ALA A 87 -6.61 -1.38 -23.68
CA ALA A 87 -5.87 -1.21 -22.45
C ALA A 87 -4.49 -0.57 -22.72
N PRO A 88 -3.97 0.28 -21.80
CA PRO A 88 -2.67 0.91 -21.94
C PRO A 88 -1.52 -0.10 -22.11
N TYR A 89 -1.55 -1.18 -21.32
CA TYR A 89 -0.53 -2.25 -21.38
C TYR A 89 -0.62 -3.07 -22.68
N PHE A 90 -1.82 -3.22 -23.27
CA PHE A 90 -1.94 -3.85 -24.58
C PHE A 90 -1.20 -3.04 -25.63
N ARG A 91 -1.41 -1.72 -25.69
CA ARG A 91 -0.72 -0.83 -26.65
C ARG A 91 0.80 -0.79 -26.41
N LYS A 92 1.25 -1.04 -25.18
CA LYS A 92 2.67 -1.07 -24.83
C LYS A 92 3.36 -2.34 -25.33
N PHE A 93 2.71 -3.51 -25.20
CA PHE A 93 3.33 -4.80 -25.49
C PHE A 93 2.91 -5.45 -26.80
N PHE A 94 1.90 -4.88 -27.48
CA PHE A 94 1.45 -5.40 -28.76
C PHE A 94 1.49 -4.30 -29.83
N LYS A 95 2.19 -4.58 -30.92
CA LYS A 95 2.31 -3.67 -32.06
C LYS A 95 1.50 -4.19 -33.24
N LYS A 96 0.80 -3.29 -33.93
CA LYS A 96 0.10 -3.62 -35.17
C LYS A 96 1.13 -3.82 -36.29
N LYS A 97 1.06 -4.94 -37.01
CA LYS A 97 1.89 -5.21 -38.18
C LYS A 97 1.49 -4.27 -39.34
N LYS A 98 2.47 -3.67 -40.01
CA LYS A 98 2.24 -2.64 -41.01
C LYS A 98 1.71 -3.17 -42.35
N ASP A 99 1.99 -4.45 -42.69
CA ASP A 99 1.83 -4.99 -44.06
C ASP A 99 0.67 -6.00 -44.18
N LYS A 100 -0.39 -5.90 -43.38
CA LYS A 100 -1.53 -6.82 -43.50
C LYS A 100 -2.78 -6.12 -44.01
N PRO A 101 -3.49 -6.76 -45.00
CA PRO A 101 -4.72 -6.20 -45.60
C PRO A 101 -5.85 -6.16 -44.56
N ASP A 102 -6.87 -5.32 -44.80
CA ASP A 102 -8.08 -5.27 -44.02
C ASP A 102 -8.84 -6.61 -44.09
N GLY A 103 -9.37 -7.08 -42.95
CA GLY A 103 -10.12 -8.35 -42.86
C GLY A 103 -9.38 -9.52 -42.23
N VAL A 104 -8.12 -9.32 -41.79
CA VAL A 104 -7.34 -10.35 -41.08
C VAL A 104 -7.78 -10.43 -39.61
N LYS A 105 -7.77 -11.65 -39.05
CA LYS A 105 -8.12 -11.85 -37.64
C LYS A 105 -7.20 -11.05 -36.72
N PRO A 106 -7.69 -10.47 -35.61
CA PRO A 106 -6.89 -9.67 -34.69
C PRO A 106 -5.59 -10.32 -34.22
N LYS A 107 -5.60 -11.64 -33.96
CA LYS A 107 -4.39 -12.37 -33.54
C LYS A 107 -3.25 -12.30 -34.56
N ASP A 108 -3.58 -12.24 -35.86
CA ASP A 108 -2.57 -12.20 -36.95
C ASP A 108 -2.13 -10.77 -37.27
N LEU A 109 -2.93 -9.81 -36.79
CA LEU A 109 -2.73 -8.36 -36.99
C LEU A 109 -1.77 -7.75 -35.95
N TYR A 110 -1.70 -8.32 -34.76
CA TYR A 110 -0.86 -7.83 -33.67
C TYR A 110 0.30 -8.78 -33.39
N GLU A 111 1.44 -8.22 -33.02
CA GLU A 111 2.66 -8.91 -32.64
C GLU A 111 3.11 -8.47 -31.27
N PHE A 112 3.58 -9.42 -30.44
CA PHE A 112 4.13 -9.14 -29.14
C PHE A 112 5.50 -8.47 -29.25
N ASP A 113 5.66 -7.30 -28.64
CA ASP A 113 6.91 -6.54 -28.63
C ASP A 113 7.84 -7.01 -27.51
N VAL A 114 8.71 -7.94 -27.84
CA VAL A 114 9.73 -8.49 -26.94
C VAL A 114 10.63 -7.39 -26.37
N GLN A 115 10.97 -6.35 -27.14
CA GLN A 115 11.83 -5.29 -26.66
C GLN A 115 11.15 -4.44 -25.58
N SER A 116 9.87 -4.15 -25.72
CA SER A 116 9.08 -3.49 -24.68
C SER A 116 8.96 -4.35 -23.44
N TRP A 117 8.83 -5.67 -23.58
CA TRP A 117 8.82 -6.62 -22.47
C TRP A 117 10.15 -6.63 -21.71
N VAL A 118 11.28 -6.76 -22.41
CA VAL A 118 12.63 -6.73 -21.81
C VAL A 118 12.85 -5.39 -21.07
N THR A 119 12.40 -4.28 -21.66
CA THR A 119 12.50 -2.96 -21.01
C THR A 119 11.67 -2.91 -19.74
N PHE A 120 10.47 -3.48 -19.74
CA PHE A 120 9.60 -3.57 -18.57
C PHE A 120 10.24 -4.41 -17.47
N THR A 121 10.68 -5.64 -17.78
CA THR A 121 11.27 -6.56 -16.77
C THR A 121 12.52 -5.98 -16.13
N ARG A 122 13.30 -5.18 -16.85
CA ARG A 122 14.46 -4.46 -16.28
C ARG A 122 14.10 -3.46 -15.20
N THR A 123 12.85 -3.04 -15.09
CA THR A 123 12.41 -2.07 -14.09
C THR A 123 11.59 -2.70 -12.95
N CYS A 124 11.20 -3.97 -13.09
CA CYS A 124 10.46 -4.70 -12.07
C CYS A 124 11.26 -4.83 -10.78
N GLY A 125 10.57 -4.82 -9.65
CA GLY A 125 11.16 -4.90 -8.32
C GLY A 125 11.84 -3.62 -7.85
N CYS A 126 11.96 -2.62 -8.72
CA CYS A 126 12.69 -1.40 -8.43
C CYS A 126 11.74 -0.23 -8.10
N PHE A 127 12.05 0.51 -7.05
CA PHE A 127 11.34 1.73 -6.69
C PHE A 127 12.28 2.77 -6.10
N VAL A 128 11.82 4.02 -6.03
CA VAL A 128 12.63 5.16 -5.60
C VAL A 128 11.83 6.00 -4.60
N LEU A 129 12.50 6.40 -3.52
CA LEU A 129 12.00 7.42 -2.59
C LEU A 129 12.93 8.63 -2.61
N GLY A 130 12.37 9.80 -2.35
CA GLY A 130 13.14 11.03 -2.21
C GLY A 130 12.89 11.66 -0.84
N SER A 131 13.94 12.22 -0.24
CA SER A 131 13.85 12.92 1.04
C SER A 131 14.78 14.13 1.06
N SER A 132 14.36 15.22 1.70
CA SER A 132 15.20 16.37 2.02
C SER A 132 16.00 16.21 3.31
N GLU A 133 15.57 15.32 4.21
CA GLU A 133 16.12 15.20 5.56
C GLU A 133 16.74 13.83 5.82
N VAL A 134 16.07 12.77 5.40
CA VAL A 134 16.49 11.39 5.69
C VAL A 134 17.61 10.98 4.76
N LYS A 135 18.78 10.67 5.33
CA LYS A 135 19.99 10.31 4.58
C LYS A 135 20.15 8.82 4.35
N SER A 136 19.47 8.01 5.13
CA SER A 136 19.58 6.54 5.12
C SER A 136 18.42 5.90 4.35
N ALA A 137 18.72 5.05 3.35
CA ALA A 137 17.70 4.34 2.61
C ALA A 137 16.84 3.40 3.49
N PRO A 138 17.40 2.59 4.41
CA PRO A 138 16.59 1.78 5.32
C PRO A 138 15.63 2.60 6.18
N GLU A 139 16.08 3.72 6.70
CA GLU A 139 15.26 4.64 7.50
C GLU A 139 14.12 5.25 6.67
N ALA A 140 14.44 5.77 5.47
CA ALA A 140 13.45 6.34 4.57
C ALA A 140 12.34 5.34 4.20
N LEU A 141 12.70 4.07 3.95
CA LEU A 141 11.72 3.04 3.65
C LEU A 141 10.86 2.68 4.88
N ASN A 142 11.45 2.62 6.07
CA ASN A 142 10.70 2.37 7.29
C ASN A 142 9.69 3.49 7.57
N ILE A 143 10.08 4.76 7.42
CA ILE A 143 9.17 5.90 7.53
C ILE A 143 8.06 5.80 6.46
N TYR A 144 8.42 5.49 5.21
CA TYR A 144 7.43 5.33 4.15
C TYR A 144 6.42 4.21 4.43
N ARG A 145 6.87 3.07 4.97
CA ARG A 145 5.99 1.95 5.36
C ARG A 145 5.00 2.33 6.46
N GLN A 146 5.34 3.29 7.33
CA GLN A 146 4.40 3.80 8.34
C GLN A 146 3.19 4.51 7.71
N LYS A 147 3.31 5.02 6.47
CA LYS A 147 2.20 5.59 5.71
C LYS A 147 1.05 4.60 5.54
N ASP A 148 1.35 3.31 5.33
CA ASP A 148 0.34 2.25 5.22
C ASP A 148 -0.54 2.17 6.48
N THR A 149 0.05 2.36 7.66
CA THR A 149 -0.70 2.43 8.94
C THR A 149 -1.67 3.60 8.96
N VAL A 150 -1.23 4.77 8.47
CA VAL A 150 -2.09 5.97 8.38
C VAL A 150 -3.21 5.75 7.37
N GLU A 151 -2.91 5.18 6.20
CA GLU A 151 -3.92 4.86 5.18
C GLU A 151 -4.96 3.85 5.69
N LYS A 152 -4.53 2.81 6.41
CA LYS A 152 -5.43 1.85 7.08
C LYS A 152 -6.31 2.54 8.13
N ALA A 153 -5.74 3.46 8.93
CA ALA A 153 -6.50 4.23 9.89
C ALA A 153 -7.56 5.12 9.19
N PHE A 154 -7.22 5.79 8.10
CA PHE A 154 -8.19 6.57 7.31
C PHE A 154 -9.28 5.70 6.67
N ASN A 155 -8.95 4.50 6.19
CA ASN A 155 -9.94 3.57 5.68
C ASN A 155 -10.88 3.08 6.79
N ASN A 156 -10.36 2.77 7.96
CA ASN A 156 -11.17 2.45 9.14
C ASN A 156 -12.10 3.60 9.53
N TYR A 157 -11.58 4.83 9.56
CA TYR A 157 -12.38 6.03 9.81
C TYR A 157 -13.53 6.18 8.82
N LYS A 158 -13.23 6.09 7.52
CA LYS A 158 -14.23 6.27 6.45
C LYS A 158 -15.27 5.16 6.41
N ASP A 159 -14.82 3.91 6.43
CA ASP A 159 -15.66 2.77 6.06
C ASP A 159 -16.27 2.05 7.27
N LYS A 160 -15.58 2.09 8.42
CA LYS A 160 -15.99 1.34 9.60
C LYS A 160 -16.49 2.21 10.76
N CYS A 161 -16.05 3.47 10.82
CA CYS A 161 -16.52 4.44 11.83
C CYS A 161 -17.54 5.46 11.26
N GLY A 162 -17.99 5.29 10.01
CA GLY A 162 -18.99 6.17 9.41
C GLY A 162 -18.49 7.54 9.00
N GLY A 163 -17.19 7.77 8.92
CA GLY A 163 -16.57 9.05 8.59
C GLY A 163 -16.64 9.45 7.10
N ARG A 164 -17.06 8.54 6.20
CA ARG A 164 -17.10 8.81 4.74
C ARG A 164 -18.14 9.90 4.37
N ARG A 165 -19.27 9.93 5.07
CA ARG A 165 -20.34 10.92 4.89
C ARG A 165 -20.88 11.34 6.24
N ILE A 166 -20.41 12.46 6.75
CA ILE A 166 -20.90 13.03 8.00
C ILE A 166 -22.22 13.76 7.69
N ARG A 167 -23.34 13.06 7.89
CA ARG A 167 -24.67 13.65 7.77
C ARG A 167 -25.14 14.11 9.15
N CYS A 168 -25.09 15.40 9.41
CA CYS A 168 -25.59 16.01 10.64
C CYS A 168 -25.93 17.48 10.40
N ARG A 169 -26.62 18.11 11.35
CA ARG A 169 -26.78 19.55 11.37
C ARG A 169 -25.44 20.22 11.69
N GLU A 170 -25.23 21.44 11.21
CA GLU A 170 -23.97 22.18 11.38
C GLU A 170 -23.55 22.27 12.85
N CYS A 171 -24.51 22.57 13.75
CA CYS A 171 -24.27 22.64 15.19
C CYS A 171 -23.83 21.33 15.85
N ALA A 172 -24.05 20.16 15.18
CA ALA A 172 -23.65 18.86 15.69
C ALA A 172 -22.38 18.30 15.01
N LEU A 173 -21.79 19.04 14.06
CA LEU A 173 -20.68 18.57 13.23
C LEU A 173 -19.45 18.25 14.09
N GLU A 174 -19.04 19.16 14.94
CA GLU A 174 -17.86 18.98 15.80
C GLU A 174 -18.00 17.78 16.72
N GLY A 175 -19.16 17.65 17.39
CA GLY A 175 -19.43 16.52 18.27
C GLY A 175 -19.42 15.20 17.51
N LYS A 176 -19.96 15.16 16.29
CA LYS A 176 -19.96 13.95 15.46
C LYS A 176 -18.56 13.57 14.98
N VAL A 177 -17.77 14.54 14.56
CA VAL A 177 -16.35 14.33 14.18
C VAL A 177 -15.57 13.79 15.38
N PHE A 178 -15.75 14.39 16.55
CA PHE A 178 -15.09 13.97 17.78
C PHE A 178 -15.45 12.52 18.17
N ILE A 179 -16.75 12.17 18.17
CA ILE A 179 -17.20 10.79 18.46
C ILE A 179 -16.63 9.81 17.44
N THR A 180 -16.63 10.17 16.15
CA THR A 180 -16.06 9.31 15.10
C THR A 180 -14.56 9.12 15.29
N TYR A 181 -13.84 10.15 15.70
CA TYR A 181 -12.42 10.06 16.03
C TYR A 181 -12.16 9.15 17.25
N LEU A 182 -12.94 9.29 18.33
CA LEU A 182 -12.85 8.41 19.48
C LEU A 182 -13.13 6.93 19.09
N SER A 183 -14.13 6.71 18.26
CA SER A 183 -14.45 5.37 17.74
C SER A 183 -13.27 4.77 16.95
N LEU A 184 -12.58 5.58 16.17
CA LEU A 184 -11.37 5.16 15.46
C LEU A 184 -10.25 4.79 16.45
N CYS A 185 -10.00 5.63 17.46
CA CYS A 185 -8.97 5.37 18.46
C CYS A 185 -9.23 4.04 19.20
N LEU A 186 -10.46 3.84 19.69
CA LEU A 186 -10.85 2.61 20.38
C LEU A 186 -10.71 1.37 19.47
N ARG A 187 -11.13 1.50 18.21
CA ARG A 187 -10.99 0.43 17.23
C ARG A 187 -9.53 0.06 17.00
N LEU A 188 -8.65 1.04 16.76
CA LEU A 188 -7.23 0.78 16.55
C LEU A 188 -6.55 0.18 17.78
N MET A 189 -6.97 0.58 18.99
CA MET A 189 -6.50 -0.03 20.22
C MET A 189 -6.94 -1.50 20.34
N LEU A 190 -8.17 -1.81 19.97
CA LEU A 190 -8.69 -3.17 19.97
C LEU A 190 -7.96 -4.04 18.93
N GLU A 191 -7.82 -3.55 17.70
CA GLU A 191 -7.08 -4.24 16.63
C GLU A 191 -5.65 -4.59 17.07
N ARG A 192 -4.93 -3.63 17.69
CA ARG A 192 -3.58 -3.88 18.25
C ARG A 192 -3.55 -4.91 19.38
N ARG A 193 -4.57 -4.95 20.21
CA ARG A 193 -4.67 -5.97 21.28
C ARG A 193 -4.92 -7.35 20.70
N LEU A 194 -5.80 -7.45 19.68
CA LEU A 194 -6.05 -8.70 18.96
C LEU A 194 -4.78 -9.23 18.29
N GLU A 195 -4.03 -8.37 17.60
CA GLU A 195 -2.75 -8.75 17.00
C GLU A 195 -1.75 -9.28 18.04
N LYS A 196 -1.62 -8.59 19.18
CA LYS A 196 -0.73 -9.04 20.26
C LYS A 196 -1.16 -10.37 20.89
N ALA A 197 -2.46 -10.66 20.88
CA ALA A 197 -3.04 -11.93 21.36
C ALA A 197 -3.00 -13.04 20.28
N GLY A 198 -2.39 -12.79 19.12
CA GLY A 198 -2.32 -13.76 18.00
C GLY A 198 -3.63 -13.93 17.24
N ASN A 199 -4.57 -13.01 17.39
CA ASN A 199 -5.84 -13.00 16.67
C ASN A 199 -5.79 -12.09 15.43
N ASP A 200 -6.55 -12.45 14.39
CA ASP A 200 -6.64 -11.63 13.19
C ASP A 200 -7.45 -10.34 13.47
N PRO A 201 -6.89 -9.14 13.22
CA PRO A 201 -7.59 -7.86 13.34
C PRO A 201 -8.86 -7.74 12.50
N LEU A 202 -9.00 -8.52 11.42
CA LEU A 202 -10.20 -8.58 10.60
C LEU A 202 -11.42 -9.12 11.37
N ASN A 203 -11.19 -9.85 12.44
CA ASN A 203 -12.25 -10.37 13.33
C ASN A 203 -12.82 -9.32 14.30
N THR A 204 -12.37 -8.08 14.28
CA THR A 204 -12.85 -7.00 15.16
C THR A 204 -14.38 -6.87 15.23
N PRO A 205 -15.16 -6.93 14.13
CA PRO A 205 -16.61 -6.88 14.20
C PRO A 205 -17.20 -8.01 15.05
N ARG A 206 -16.73 -9.25 14.86
CA ARG A 206 -17.16 -10.43 15.61
C ARG A 206 -16.82 -10.32 17.10
N VAL A 207 -15.64 -9.77 17.39
CA VAL A 207 -15.22 -9.51 18.79
C VAL A 207 -16.14 -8.47 19.44
N LEU A 208 -16.50 -7.39 18.73
CA LEU A 208 -17.43 -6.38 19.23
C LEU A 208 -18.82 -6.95 19.48
N GLU A 209 -19.34 -7.82 18.60
CA GLU A 209 -20.60 -8.53 18.79
C GLU A 209 -20.57 -9.39 20.04
N ARG A 210 -19.50 -10.15 20.25
CA ARG A 210 -19.29 -10.96 21.47
C ARG A 210 -19.20 -10.09 22.73
N LEU A 211 -18.44 -9.00 22.68
CA LEU A 211 -18.38 -8.06 23.83
C LEU A 211 -19.72 -7.42 24.12
N ASN A 212 -20.53 -7.12 23.11
CA ASN A 212 -21.88 -6.55 23.26
C ASN A 212 -22.87 -7.55 23.89
N SER A 213 -22.58 -8.84 23.82
CA SER A 213 -23.39 -9.89 24.46
C SER A 213 -23.07 -10.10 25.95
N LEU A 214 -21.98 -9.48 26.46
CA LEU A 214 -21.64 -9.59 27.87
C LEU A 214 -22.53 -8.72 28.74
N VAL A 215 -23.11 -9.31 29.75
CA VAL A 215 -24.01 -8.63 30.68
C VAL A 215 -23.33 -8.39 32.02
N LEU A 216 -23.40 -7.14 32.47
CA LEU A 216 -22.95 -6.73 33.78
C LEU A 216 -24.17 -6.61 34.71
N TYR A 217 -24.23 -7.45 35.75
CA TYR A 217 -25.27 -7.37 36.75
C TYR A 217 -24.82 -6.44 37.87
N ARG A 218 -25.67 -5.47 38.22
CA ARG A 218 -25.52 -4.64 39.40
C ARG A 218 -26.46 -5.16 40.47
N HIS A 219 -25.89 -5.68 41.54
CA HIS A 219 -26.66 -6.07 42.71
C HIS A 219 -26.61 -4.94 43.74
N GLU A 220 -27.74 -4.37 44.05
CA GLU A 220 -27.85 -3.36 45.12
C GLU A 220 -27.94 -4.06 46.48
N THR A 221 -26.91 -3.88 47.29
CA THR A 221 -26.85 -4.28 48.70
C THR A 221 -26.82 -3.04 49.57
N ASP A 222 -27.33 -3.12 50.80
CA ASP A 222 -27.48 -1.98 51.71
C ASP A 222 -26.18 -1.18 51.96
N ASP A 223 -25.01 -1.77 51.81
CA ASP A 223 -23.73 -1.11 52.05
C ASP A 223 -23.06 -0.51 50.81
N LYS A 224 -23.02 -1.22 49.67
CA LYS A 224 -22.47 -0.73 48.37
C LYS A 224 -22.93 -1.62 47.22
N PRO A 225 -23.22 -1.06 46.07
CA PRO A 225 -23.57 -1.83 44.87
C PRO A 225 -22.40 -2.73 44.47
N LYS A 226 -22.64 -4.03 44.34
CA LYS A 226 -21.66 -4.99 43.82
C LYS A 226 -21.96 -5.27 42.36
N LEU A 227 -20.90 -5.24 41.51
CA LEU A 227 -20.97 -5.51 40.10
C LEU A 227 -20.46 -6.92 39.80
N TYR A 228 -21.27 -7.71 39.10
CA TYR A 228 -20.93 -9.08 38.71
C TYR A 228 -21.05 -9.18 37.18
N TRP A 229 -20.00 -9.69 36.54
CA TRP A 229 -20.10 -10.08 35.15
C TRP A 229 -20.85 -11.42 35.04
N GLN A 230 -21.68 -11.55 34.00
CA GLN A 230 -22.15 -12.86 33.56
C GLN A 230 -20.93 -13.78 33.36
N GLU A 231 -21.11 -15.10 33.56
CA GLU A 231 -20.03 -16.05 33.33
C GLU A 231 -19.46 -15.90 31.93
N ILE A 232 -18.20 -15.45 31.86
CA ILE A 232 -17.52 -15.15 30.60
C ILE A 232 -16.92 -16.47 30.09
N PRO A 233 -17.29 -16.94 28.89
CA PRO A 233 -16.68 -18.10 28.27
C PRO A 233 -15.15 -18.00 28.26
N LYS A 234 -14.44 -19.13 28.45
CA LYS A 234 -12.97 -19.14 28.52
C LYS A 234 -12.31 -18.47 27.35
N GLU A 235 -12.91 -18.61 26.16
CA GLU A 235 -12.44 -18.01 24.92
C GLU A 235 -12.55 -16.47 24.90
N ASP A 236 -13.45 -15.88 25.67
CA ASP A 236 -13.66 -14.43 25.74
C ASP A 236 -12.83 -13.76 26.84
N ARG A 237 -12.29 -14.51 27.78
CA ARG A 237 -11.43 -13.99 28.86
C ARG A 237 -10.12 -13.41 28.34
N LEU A 238 -9.66 -13.84 27.16
CA LEU A 238 -8.48 -13.33 26.48
C LEU A 238 -8.71 -11.97 25.79
N LEU A 239 -9.97 -11.52 25.69
CA LEU A 239 -10.34 -10.26 25.05
C LEU A 239 -10.49 -9.10 26.05
N MET A 240 -10.48 -9.40 27.34
CA MET A 240 -10.56 -8.43 28.45
C MET A 240 -9.17 -8.15 29.04
#